data_f1b19e2b42e7fffbc2140de241937ed9
#
_entry.id   f1b19e2b42e7fffbc2140de241937ed9
#
_cell.length_a   1.000
_cell.length_b   1.000
_cell.length_c   1.000
_cell.angle_alpha   90.00
_cell.angle_beta   90.00
_cell.angle_gamma   90.00
#
_symmetry.space_group_name_H-M   'P 1'
#
loop_
_entity.id
_entity.type
_entity.pdbx_description
1 polymer ?
#
loop_
_entity_poly.entity_id
_entity_poly.type
_entity_poly.pdbx_seq_one_letter_code
_entity_poly.pdbx_strand_id
1 'polypeptide(L)'
;MLGGVESEPGPPPDRRREIDTRLDAVRARLQKLRERDWEAVKSWTAAPGDRLAAAQRHAAEAHDAAAKMLASSAEAFRRAAEAHERVASVHERAAASGIGDVRMRERQAALHRDAAAADRQRAERALSLLSEPGRAGPAAISDEPRDGVAP
;
A
#
# COMPACT_ATOMS: atom_id res chain seq x y z
N MET A 1 -13.39 47.92 -10.59
CA MET A 1 -13.20 46.59 -11.15
C MET A 1 -13.01 45.64 -9.97
N LEU A 2 -14.08 44.93 -9.59
CA LEU A 2 -14.05 43.95 -8.50
C LEU A 2 -13.80 42.59 -9.15
N GLY A 3 -12.58 42.05 -8.96
CA GLY A 3 -12.23 40.72 -9.41
C GLY A 3 -13.02 39.67 -8.62
N GLY A 4 -13.94 38.99 -9.30
CA GLY A 4 -14.63 37.82 -8.74
C GLY A 4 -13.61 36.73 -8.47
N VAL A 5 -13.46 36.36 -7.21
CA VAL A 5 -12.76 35.14 -6.81
C VAL A 5 -13.65 33.96 -7.24
N GLU A 6 -13.33 33.35 -8.37
CA GLU A 6 -13.96 32.10 -8.77
C GLU A 6 -13.56 31.02 -7.72
N SER A 7 -14.50 30.65 -6.86
CA SER A 7 -14.32 29.55 -5.92
C SER A 7 -14.14 28.27 -6.73
N GLU A 8 -12.97 27.65 -6.64
CA GLU A 8 -12.73 26.34 -7.23
C GLU A 8 -13.81 25.34 -6.77
N PRO A 9 -14.42 24.58 -7.70
CA PRO A 9 -15.39 23.57 -7.35
C PRO A 9 -14.70 22.50 -6.46
N GLY A 10 -15.19 22.36 -5.25
CA GLY A 10 -14.69 21.35 -4.32
C GLY A 10 -14.81 19.93 -4.92
N PRO A 11 -14.05 18.96 -4.42
CA PRO A 11 -14.05 17.60 -4.96
C PRO A 11 -15.46 17.01 -5.00
N PRO A 12 -15.78 16.17 -6.00
CA PRO A 12 -17.10 15.60 -6.17
C PRO A 12 -17.53 14.79 -4.93
N PRO A 13 -18.83 14.73 -4.59
CA PRO A 13 -19.35 14.14 -3.36
C PRO A 13 -18.94 12.69 -3.14
N ASP A 14 -18.74 11.92 -4.21
CA ASP A 14 -18.31 10.52 -4.13
C ASP A 14 -16.86 10.40 -3.62
N ARG A 15 -16.00 11.33 -3.97
CA ARG A 15 -14.60 11.36 -3.51
C ARG A 15 -14.49 11.68 -2.01
N ARG A 16 -15.39 12.54 -1.50
CA ARG A 16 -15.47 12.81 -0.06
C ARG A 16 -15.91 11.58 0.72
N ARG A 17 -16.92 10.88 0.27
CA ARG A 17 -17.38 9.62 0.89
C ARG A 17 -16.30 8.56 0.91
N GLU A 18 -15.53 8.43 -0.17
CA GLU A 18 -14.42 7.48 -0.24
C GLU A 18 -13.31 7.83 0.77
N ILE A 19 -12.97 9.13 0.90
CA ILE A 19 -11.99 9.62 1.88
C ILE A 19 -12.49 9.35 3.31
N ASP A 20 -13.75 9.64 3.60
CA ASP A 20 -14.34 9.43 4.92
C ASP A 20 -14.32 7.94 5.29
N THR A 21 -14.70 7.05 4.36
CA THR A 21 -14.64 5.60 4.54
C THR A 21 -13.21 5.12 4.84
N ARG A 22 -12.21 5.67 4.15
CA ARG A 22 -10.79 5.35 4.40
C ARG A 22 -10.32 5.86 5.76
N LEU A 23 -10.73 7.07 6.15
CA LEU A 23 -10.40 7.63 7.46
C LEU A 23 -11.03 6.81 8.59
N ASP A 24 -12.25 6.35 8.44
CA ASP A 24 -12.90 5.49 9.43
C ASP A 24 -12.21 4.12 9.53
N ALA A 25 -11.80 3.54 8.42
CA ALA A 25 -11.00 2.31 8.42
C ALA A 25 -9.65 2.50 9.14
N VAL A 26 -8.98 3.63 8.93
CA VAL A 26 -7.73 3.98 9.64
C VAL A 26 -7.98 4.17 11.13
N ARG A 27 -9.04 4.88 11.52
CA ARG A 27 -9.42 5.06 12.93
C ARG A 27 -9.71 3.73 13.62
N ALA A 28 -10.50 2.86 12.99
CA ALA A 28 -10.79 1.52 13.51
C ALA A 28 -9.52 0.69 13.69
N ARG A 29 -8.56 0.81 12.77
CA ARG A 29 -7.27 0.13 12.85
C ARG A 29 -6.40 0.66 13.98
N LEU A 30 -6.34 1.99 14.18
CA LEU A 30 -5.62 2.61 15.28
C LEU A 30 -6.22 2.23 16.64
N GLN A 31 -7.55 2.13 16.72
CA GLN A 31 -8.22 1.67 17.94
C GLN A 31 -7.84 0.21 18.27
N LYS A 32 -7.88 -0.70 17.29
CA LYS A 32 -7.43 -2.09 17.45
C LYS A 32 -5.97 -2.18 17.90
N LEU A 33 -5.09 -1.32 17.37
CA LEU A 33 -3.68 -1.29 17.77
C LEU A 33 -3.55 -0.85 19.24
N ARG A 34 -4.28 0.19 19.68
CA ARG A 34 -4.30 0.64 21.09
C ARG A 34 -4.83 -0.43 22.02
N GLU A 35 -5.88 -1.14 21.65
CA GLU A 35 -6.42 -2.26 22.41
C GLU A 35 -5.39 -3.38 22.56
N ARG A 36 -4.66 -3.70 21.48
CA ARG A 36 -3.56 -4.69 21.50
C ARG A 36 -2.40 -4.24 22.40
N ASP A 37 -1.99 -2.97 22.32
CA ASP A 37 -0.93 -2.43 23.16
C ASP A 37 -1.33 -2.50 24.63
N TRP A 38 -2.60 -2.23 24.96
CA TRP A 38 -3.13 -2.35 26.31
C TRP A 38 -3.13 -3.79 26.83
N GLU A 39 -3.53 -4.76 25.98
CA GLU A 39 -3.44 -6.19 26.32
C GLU A 39 -1.98 -6.65 26.48
N ALA A 40 -1.08 -6.12 25.67
CA ALA A 40 0.36 -6.38 25.81
C ALA A 40 0.90 -5.86 27.15
N VAL A 41 0.47 -4.68 27.60
CA VAL A 41 0.85 -4.12 28.91
C VAL A 41 0.30 -4.99 30.05
N LYS A 42 -0.94 -5.49 29.97
CA LYS A 42 -1.49 -6.43 30.95
C LYS A 42 -0.73 -7.77 30.98
N SER A 43 -0.21 -8.21 29.84
CA SER A 43 0.57 -9.46 29.77
C SER A 43 1.97 -9.33 30.36
N TRP A 44 2.39 -8.18 30.80
CA TRP A 44 3.70 -7.97 31.45
C TRP A 44 3.87 -8.74 32.77
N THR A 45 2.76 -9.16 33.37
CA THR A 45 2.75 -10.05 34.55
C THR A 45 2.86 -11.53 34.17
N ALA A 46 2.77 -11.88 32.90
CA ALA A 46 2.85 -13.26 32.40
C ALA A 46 4.28 -13.80 32.46
N ALA A 47 4.40 -15.12 32.56
CA ALA A 47 5.69 -15.81 32.54
C ALA A 47 6.51 -15.50 31.27
N PRO A 48 7.86 -15.50 31.30
CA PRO A 48 8.68 -15.17 30.14
C PRO A 48 8.35 -15.99 28.87
N GLY A 49 8.00 -17.27 29.02
CA GLY A 49 7.60 -18.14 27.90
C GLY A 49 6.30 -17.69 27.24
N ASP A 50 5.33 -17.24 28.03
CA ASP A 50 4.03 -16.77 27.52
C ASP A 50 4.21 -15.46 26.74
N ARG A 51 5.14 -14.60 27.17
CA ARG A 51 5.47 -13.34 26.47
C ARG A 51 6.09 -13.63 25.11
N LEU A 52 7.02 -14.60 25.04
CA LEU A 52 7.63 -14.98 23.77
C LEU A 52 6.57 -15.55 22.81
N ALA A 53 5.72 -16.46 23.29
CA ALA A 53 4.65 -17.02 22.48
C ALA A 53 3.65 -15.95 22.00
N ALA A 54 3.33 -14.95 22.84
CA ALA A 54 2.50 -13.82 22.44
C ALA A 54 3.19 -12.95 21.37
N ALA A 55 4.47 -12.66 21.56
CA ALA A 55 5.24 -11.88 20.57
C ALA A 55 5.33 -12.59 19.23
N GLN A 56 5.55 -13.90 19.22
CA GLN A 56 5.56 -14.71 17.99
C GLN A 56 4.20 -14.70 17.27
N ARG A 57 3.09 -14.84 18.01
CA ARG A 57 1.74 -14.73 17.42
C ARG A 57 1.52 -13.35 16.81
N HIS A 58 1.87 -12.28 17.51
CA HIS A 58 1.73 -10.92 16.98
C HIS A 58 2.59 -10.66 15.75
N ALA A 59 3.82 -11.21 15.73
CA ALA A 59 4.66 -11.13 14.56
C ALA A 59 4.02 -11.86 13.36
N ALA A 60 3.51 -13.07 13.56
CA ALA A 60 2.82 -13.84 12.51
C ALA A 60 1.58 -13.08 11.97
N GLU A 61 0.73 -12.56 12.86
CA GLU A 61 -0.43 -11.76 12.45
C GLU A 61 -0.05 -10.49 11.68
N ALA A 62 1.04 -9.82 12.09
CA ALA A 62 1.54 -8.65 11.39
C ALA A 62 2.06 -9.00 9.99
N HIS A 63 2.75 -10.13 9.85
CA HIS A 63 3.18 -10.66 8.56
C HIS A 63 2.01 -10.97 7.64
N ASP A 64 1.00 -11.67 8.13
CA ASP A 64 -0.21 -11.98 7.36
C ASP A 64 -0.95 -10.72 6.91
N ALA A 65 -1.04 -9.72 7.80
CA ALA A 65 -1.67 -8.45 7.46
C ALA A 65 -0.87 -7.70 6.39
N ALA A 66 0.47 -7.69 6.49
CA ALA A 66 1.34 -7.07 5.50
C ALA A 66 1.24 -7.77 4.13
N ALA A 67 1.23 -9.11 4.13
CA ALA A 67 1.05 -9.90 2.91
C ALA A 67 -0.28 -9.59 2.20
N LYS A 68 -1.37 -9.53 2.95
CA LYS A 68 -2.69 -9.15 2.41
C LYS A 68 -2.71 -7.74 1.84
N MET A 69 -2.04 -6.80 2.50
CA MET A 69 -1.93 -5.42 2.00
C MET A 69 -1.13 -5.35 0.69
N LEU A 70 -0.01 -6.05 0.60
CA LEU A 70 0.82 -6.09 -0.60
C LEU A 70 0.06 -6.73 -1.77
N ALA A 71 -0.63 -7.85 -1.54
CA ALA A 71 -1.47 -8.50 -2.55
C ALA A 71 -2.59 -7.57 -3.05
N SER A 72 -3.29 -6.90 -2.15
CA SER A 72 -4.33 -5.92 -2.49
C SER A 72 -3.78 -4.72 -3.28
N SER A 73 -2.58 -4.25 -2.90
CA SER A 73 -1.91 -3.16 -3.60
C SER A 73 -1.50 -3.56 -5.01
N ALA A 74 -0.94 -4.75 -5.18
CA ALA A 74 -0.59 -5.27 -6.50
C ALA A 74 -1.80 -5.37 -7.42
N GLU A 75 -2.92 -5.85 -6.90
CA GLU A 75 -4.17 -5.92 -7.66
C GLU A 75 -4.72 -4.54 -8.01
N ALA A 76 -4.64 -3.57 -7.11
CA ALA A 76 -5.03 -2.19 -7.39
C ALA A 76 -4.19 -1.56 -8.50
N PHE A 77 -2.87 -1.77 -8.49
CA PHE A 77 -1.98 -1.30 -9.55
C PHE A 77 -2.25 -1.98 -10.90
N ARG A 78 -2.56 -3.27 -10.93
CA ARG A 78 -2.96 -3.95 -12.16
C ARG A 78 -4.22 -3.33 -12.76
N ARG A 79 -5.26 -3.11 -11.95
CA ARG A 79 -6.49 -2.46 -12.41
C ARG A 79 -6.24 -1.03 -12.91
N ALA A 80 -5.36 -0.28 -12.25
CA ALA A 80 -4.97 1.06 -12.70
C ALA A 80 -4.26 1.01 -14.06
N ALA A 81 -3.32 0.08 -14.25
CA ALA A 81 -2.65 -0.12 -15.52
C ALA A 81 -3.62 -0.43 -16.65
N GLU A 82 -4.58 -1.33 -16.42
CA GLU A 82 -5.62 -1.64 -17.40
C GLU A 82 -6.51 -0.43 -17.73
N ALA A 83 -6.82 0.40 -16.73
CA ALA A 83 -7.59 1.62 -16.96
C ALA A 83 -6.80 2.60 -17.84
N HIS A 84 -5.51 2.80 -17.56
CA HIS A 84 -4.64 3.63 -18.39
C HIS A 84 -4.52 3.09 -19.82
N GLU A 85 -4.39 1.79 -20.02
CA GLU A 85 -4.38 1.17 -21.36
C GLU A 85 -5.68 1.45 -22.13
N ARG A 86 -6.84 1.32 -21.47
CA ARG A 86 -8.12 1.63 -22.10
C ARG A 86 -8.19 3.09 -22.55
N VAL A 87 -7.73 4.02 -21.71
CA VAL A 87 -7.71 5.46 -22.04
C VAL A 87 -6.73 5.73 -23.17
N ALA A 88 -5.54 5.15 -23.17
CA ALA A 88 -4.57 5.25 -24.25
C ALA A 88 -5.20 4.83 -25.59
N SER A 89 -5.86 3.67 -25.61
CA SER A 89 -6.53 3.15 -26.81
C SER A 89 -7.67 4.06 -27.32
N VAL A 90 -8.38 4.77 -26.44
CA VAL A 90 -9.37 5.77 -26.83
C VAL A 90 -8.70 6.94 -27.56
N HIS A 91 -7.62 7.47 -26.98
CA HIS A 91 -6.88 8.57 -27.60
C HIS A 91 -6.26 8.19 -28.96
N GLU A 92 -5.72 6.97 -29.08
CA GLU A 92 -5.18 6.47 -30.33
C GLU A 92 -6.23 6.34 -31.43
N ARG A 93 -7.39 5.76 -31.10
CA ARG A 93 -8.50 5.68 -32.06
C ARG A 93 -8.99 7.07 -32.49
N ALA A 94 -9.06 8.02 -31.56
CA ALA A 94 -9.46 9.39 -31.88
C ALA A 94 -8.41 10.06 -32.80
N ALA A 95 -7.12 9.86 -32.54
CA ALA A 95 -6.04 10.36 -33.38
C ALA A 95 -6.10 9.74 -34.79
N ALA A 96 -6.24 8.41 -34.88
CA ALA A 96 -6.36 7.70 -36.14
C ALA A 96 -7.58 8.12 -36.98
N SER A 97 -8.68 8.52 -36.32
CA SER A 97 -9.89 9.02 -36.98
C SER A 97 -9.84 10.53 -37.30
N GLY A 98 -8.72 11.22 -37.00
CA GLY A 98 -8.60 12.66 -37.22
C GLY A 98 -9.51 13.52 -36.33
N ILE A 99 -10.00 12.97 -35.19
CA ILE A 99 -10.91 13.66 -34.30
C ILE A 99 -10.15 14.58 -33.35
N GLY A 100 -10.30 15.89 -33.52
CA GLY A 100 -9.67 16.92 -32.70
C GLY A 100 -8.20 17.14 -33.05
N ASP A 101 -7.40 17.63 -32.11
CA ASP A 101 -5.96 17.79 -32.28
C ASP A 101 -5.24 16.42 -32.20
N VAL A 102 -4.86 15.89 -33.35
CA VAL A 102 -4.19 14.58 -33.48
C VAL A 102 -2.92 14.51 -32.63
N ARG A 103 -2.06 15.53 -32.68
CA ARG A 103 -0.80 15.58 -31.94
C ARG A 103 -1.03 15.59 -30.41
N MET A 104 -2.05 16.29 -29.96
CA MET A 104 -2.43 16.26 -28.55
C MET A 104 -2.91 14.86 -28.15
N ARG A 105 -3.73 14.20 -28.98
CA ARG A 105 -4.23 12.84 -28.73
C ARG A 105 -3.09 11.82 -28.64
N GLU A 106 -2.13 11.88 -29.55
CA GLU A 106 -0.95 11.02 -29.51
C GLU A 106 -0.13 11.22 -28.24
N ARG A 107 0.09 12.47 -27.80
CA ARG A 107 0.77 12.75 -26.53
C ARG A 107 0.00 12.20 -25.34
N GLN A 108 -1.31 12.35 -25.29
CA GLN A 108 -2.13 11.78 -24.22
C GLN A 108 -2.09 10.26 -24.19
N ALA A 109 -2.12 9.60 -25.36
CA ALA A 109 -1.97 8.17 -25.45
C ALA A 109 -0.63 7.69 -24.88
N ALA A 110 0.47 8.37 -25.25
CA ALA A 110 1.80 8.06 -24.74
C ALA A 110 1.87 8.21 -23.20
N LEU A 111 1.37 9.31 -22.66
CA LEU A 111 1.34 9.52 -21.20
C LEU A 111 0.58 8.41 -20.46
N HIS A 112 -0.56 7.96 -20.99
CA HIS A 112 -1.31 6.87 -20.38
C HIS A 112 -0.59 5.52 -20.52
N ARG A 113 0.13 5.26 -21.60
CA ARG A 113 0.97 4.06 -21.71
C ARG A 113 2.11 4.05 -20.70
N ASP A 114 2.78 5.18 -20.51
CA ASP A 114 3.84 5.31 -19.51
C ASP A 114 3.29 5.09 -18.10
N ALA A 115 2.13 5.66 -17.79
CA ALA A 115 1.44 5.43 -16.52
C ALA A 115 1.08 3.94 -16.32
N ALA A 116 0.59 3.26 -17.35
CA ALA A 116 0.29 1.83 -17.30
C ALA A 116 1.54 0.98 -17.05
N ALA A 117 2.65 1.31 -17.70
CA ALA A 117 3.93 0.64 -17.48
C ALA A 117 4.44 0.83 -16.04
N ALA A 118 4.36 2.06 -15.52
CA ALA A 118 4.75 2.35 -14.15
C ALA A 118 3.90 1.59 -13.13
N ASP A 119 2.59 1.47 -13.36
CA ASP A 119 1.70 0.73 -12.46
C ASP A 119 1.95 -0.78 -12.52
N ARG A 120 2.26 -1.36 -13.68
CA ARG A 120 2.72 -2.76 -13.76
C ARG A 120 3.97 -3.01 -12.94
N GLN A 121 4.96 -2.12 -13.05
CA GLN A 121 6.20 -2.23 -12.26
C GLN A 121 5.93 -2.13 -10.75
N ARG A 122 4.98 -1.30 -10.31
CA ARG A 122 4.57 -1.22 -8.90
C ARG A 122 3.91 -2.52 -8.44
N ALA A 123 3.04 -3.11 -9.27
CA ALA A 123 2.42 -4.39 -9.00
C ALA A 123 3.46 -5.51 -8.85
N GLU A 124 4.44 -5.58 -9.76
CA GLU A 124 5.52 -6.56 -9.70
C GLU A 124 6.37 -6.40 -8.44
N ARG A 125 6.73 -5.16 -8.05
CA ARG A 125 7.47 -4.91 -6.81
C ARG A 125 6.69 -5.35 -5.57
N ALA A 126 5.37 -5.08 -5.52
CA ALA A 126 4.55 -5.53 -4.41
C ALA A 126 4.51 -7.05 -4.30
N LEU A 127 4.49 -7.76 -5.42
CA LEU A 127 4.53 -9.24 -5.46
C LEU A 127 5.93 -9.80 -5.12
N SER A 128 7.00 -9.15 -5.56
CA SER A 128 8.36 -9.59 -5.22
C SER A 128 8.62 -9.53 -3.72
N LEU A 129 8.09 -8.51 -3.04
CA LEU A 129 8.16 -8.41 -1.57
C LEU A 129 7.42 -9.53 -0.85
N LEU A 130 6.39 -10.13 -1.48
CA LEU A 130 5.71 -11.31 -0.94
C LEU A 130 6.53 -12.60 -1.11
N SER A 131 7.37 -12.63 -2.14
CA SER A 131 8.11 -13.84 -2.52
C SER A 131 9.50 -13.94 -1.87
N GLU A 132 9.96 -12.89 -1.18
CA GLU A 132 11.24 -12.90 -0.47
C GLU A 132 11.09 -13.57 0.92
N PRO A 133 11.35 -14.87 1.06
CA PRO A 133 11.33 -15.54 2.35
C PRO A 133 12.56 -15.09 3.15
N GLY A 134 12.37 -14.30 4.18
CA GLY A 134 13.41 -14.16 5.19
C GLY A 134 13.95 -12.77 5.50
N ARG A 135 13.45 -11.69 4.89
CA ARG A 135 13.95 -10.34 5.25
C ARG A 135 13.30 -9.74 6.50
N ALA A 136 12.35 -10.43 7.10
CA ALA A 136 11.64 -10.01 8.32
C ALA A 136 11.72 -11.02 9.48
N GLY A 137 12.62 -11.99 9.44
CA GLY A 137 12.94 -12.78 10.64
C GLY A 137 13.85 -11.94 11.55
N PRO A 138 13.64 -11.94 12.88
CA PRO A 138 14.64 -11.40 13.79
C PRO A 138 15.94 -12.15 13.49
N ALA A 139 17.00 -11.41 13.22
CA ALA A 139 18.33 -11.97 13.13
C ALA A 139 18.48 -12.96 14.29
N ALA A 140 18.74 -14.21 13.97
CA ALA A 140 19.04 -15.20 14.98
C ALA A 140 20.14 -14.56 15.85
N ILE A 141 19.77 -14.22 17.06
CA ILE A 141 20.75 -13.84 18.07
C ILE A 141 21.57 -15.10 18.21
N SER A 142 22.71 -15.12 17.52
CA SER A 142 23.71 -16.15 17.69
C SER A 142 24.11 -16.06 19.15
N ASP A 143 23.63 -17.04 19.90
CA ASP A 143 24.04 -17.28 21.28
C ASP A 143 25.47 -17.80 21.18
N GLU A 144 26.41 -16.88 21.00
CA GLU A 144 27.82 -17.18 21.04
C GLU A 144 28.17 -17.43 22.51
N PRO A 145 28.53 -18.65 22.90
CA PRO A 145 28.91 -18.94 24.28
C PRO A 145 30.12 -18.05 24.60
N ARG A 146 29.93 -17.12 25.52
CA ARG A 146 31.03 -16.39 26.13
C ARG A 146 31.80 -17.34 27.04
N ASP A 147 32.57 -18.22 26.43
CA ASP A 147 33.63 -18.98 27.15
C ASP A 147 34.76 -18.04 27.52
N GLY A 148 35.10 -18.05 28.78
CA GLY A 148 36.41 -17.66 29.23
C GLY A 148 36.55 -16.39 30.04
N VAL A 149 36.05 -16.42 31.29
CA VAL A 149 36.78 -15.74 32.37
C VAL A 149 37.27 -16.85 33.29
N ALA A 150 38.51 -17.24 33.07
CA ALA A 150 39.29 -18.03 34.03
C ALA A 150 39.93 -17.08 35.06
N PRO A 151 40.12 -17.53 36.30
CA PRO A 151 40.53 -16.75 37.45
C PRO A 151 42.00 -16.27 37.40
#